data_71cb3781f89ba702a69e5ab5bd9c37d4
#
_entry.id   71cb3781f89ba702a69e5ab5bd9c37d4
#
_cell.length_a   1.000
_cell.length_b   1.000
_cell.length_c   1.000
_cell.angle_alpha   90.00
_cell.angle_beta   90.00
_cell.angle_gamma   90.00
#
_symmetry.space_group_name_H-M   'P 1'
#
loop_
_entity.id
_entity.type
_entity.pdbx_description
1 polymer ?
#
loop_
_entity_poly.entity_id
_entity_poly.type
_entity_poly.pdbx_seq_one_letter_code
_entity_poly.pdbx_strand_id
1 'polypeptide(L)'
;MPPILANANEDATRTLSAPPSKRSLATASSSSAANFQVPRPFDTGLSNNFTNSCAAYMSKLLKSDALNNCHPFSLLLQTSSSFFDASKSFFRITQTLEATCAVNETQCTATLNGFARELVADNACKTDYNNDNPIVLQAYNGLVAYKPAYQASCLRDDDGNYCFANAVSNSSSTTDSYPFYLPIGQELPGGSRPTCNSCLQDTMAIFANFANNSTQPLSKTYTSAAQQLSISCGTRFVNITAAPLKGAASQTSSASLTPTLALILMFVLYFFQ
;
A
#
# COMPACT_ATOMS: atom_id res chain seq x y z
N MET A 1 -71.06 4.15 -29.87
CA MET A 1 -71.40 5.54 -29.55
C MET A 1 -70.37 6.10 -28.58
N PRO A 2 -69.90 7.22 -28.86
CA PRO A 2 -68.75 7.84 -28.24
C PRO A 2 -69.15 8.83 -27.15
N PRO A 3 -68.32 9.73 -26.82
CA PRO A 3 -67.18 9.85 -25.88
C PRO A 3 -67.49 10.91 -24.84
N ILE A 4 -66.66 11.11 -23.86
CA ILE A 4 -66.56 12.46 -23.25
C ILE A 4 -65.12 12.69 -22.77
N LEU A 5 -64.53 13.70 -23.36
CA LEU A 5 -63.39 14.43 -22.89
C LEU A 5 -63.72 15.17 -21.57
N ALA A 6 -62.84 15.11 -20.62
CA ALA A 6 -62.78 16.16 -19.59
C ALA A 6 -61.34 16.48 -19.28
N ASN A 7 -60.96 17.71 -19.54
CA ASN A 7 -59.81 18.44 -19.05
C ASN A 7 -59.83 18.51 -17.53
N ALA A 8 -58.68 18.34 -16.93
CA ALA A 8 -58.34 19.05 -15.74
C ALA A 8 -56.82 19.21 -15.65
N ASN A 9 -56.36 20.38 -15.89
CA ASN A 9 -55.14 20.94 -15.33
C ASN A 9 -55.24 20.85 -13.81
N GLU A 10 -54.28 20.15 -13.18
CA GLU A 10 -53.93 20.44 -11.80
C GLU A 10 -52.40 20.53 -11.70
N ASP A 11 -52.02 21.73 -11.50
CA ASP A 11 -50.74 22.24 -11.12
C ASP A 11 -50.35 21.64 -9.75
N ALA A 12 -49.58 20.53 -9.78
CA ALA A 12 -49.03 19.93 -8.59
C ALA A 12 -47.68 20.61 -8.29
N THR A 13 -47.73 21.70 -7.57
CA THR A 13 -46.61 22.30 -6.87
C THR A 13 -45.84 21.20 -6.12
N ARG A 14 -44.74 20.75 -6.69
CA ARG A 14 -43.76 19.90 -6.02
C ARG A 14 -43.11 20.75 -4.92
N THR A 15 -43.57 20.58 -3.71
CA THR A 15 -42.85 21.03 -2.52
C THR A 15 -41.56 20.25 -2.44
N LEU A 16 -40.45 20.93 -2.74
CA LEU A 16 -39.10 20.43 -2.48
C LEU A 16 -38.97 20.18 -0.98
N SER A 17 -39.02 18.90 -0.59
CA SER A 17 -38.64 18.51 0.76
C SER A 17 -37.22 18.97 1.03
N ALA A 18 -37.03 19.71 2.11
CA ALA A 18 -35.74 20.10 2.60
C ALA A 18 -34.85 18.87 2.79
N PRO A 19 -33.54 18.97 2.48
CA PRO A 19 -32.62 17.84 2.70
C PRO A 19 -32.67 17.43 4.16
N PRO A 20 -32.59 16.11 4.47
CA PRO A 20 -32.62 15.64 5.85
C PRO A 20 -31.50 16.31 6.64
N SER A 21 -31.85 16.92 7.76
CA SER A 21 -30.91 17.53 8.69
C SER A 21 -29.82 16.49 9.02
N LYS A 22 -28.56 16.93 8.95
CA LYS A 22 -27.40 16.13 9.37
C LYS A 22 -27.73 15.48 10.72
N ARG A 23 -27.84 14.17 10.76
CA ARG A 23 -27.87 13.44 12.03
C ARG A 23 -26.56 13.75 12.75
N SER A 24 -26.65 14.50 13.83
CA SER A 24 -25.54 14.58 14.77
C SER A 24 -25.26 13.14 15.21
N LEU A 25 -24.03 12.66 14.95
CA LEU A 25 -23.58 11.41 15.52
C LEU A 25 -23.83 11.51 17.03
N ALA A 26 -24.65 10.61 17.56
CA ALA A 26 -24.75 10.44 18.99
C ALA A 26 -23.32 10.24 19.51
N THR A 27 -22.88 11.13 20.39
CA THR A 27 -21.61 11.02 21.10
C THR A 27 -21.65 9.66 21.81
N ALA A 28 -21.04 8.64 21.19
CA ALA A 28 -20.87 7.34 21.81
C ALA A 28 -20.07 7.58 23.09
N SER A 29 -20.64 7.14 24.20
CA SER A 29 -20.12 7.31 25.55
C SER A 29 -18.61 7.07 25.60
N SER A 30 -17.90 8.00 26.20
CA SER A 30 -16.44 8.09 26.37
C SER A 30 -15.78 6.93 27.15
N SER A 31 -16.46 5.83 27.36
CA SER A 31 -15.93 4.68 28.10
C SER A 31 -15.08 3.69 27.30
N SER A 32 -15.12 3.75 25.96
CA SER A 32 -14.29 2.88 25.10
C SER A 32 -12.98 3.53 24.64
N ALA A 33 -12.85 4.84 24.76
CA ALA A 33 -11.62 5.57 24.37
C ALA A 33 -10.50 5.43 25.43
N ALA A 34 -10.82 5.10 26.67
CA ALA A 34 -9.85 5.08 27.77
C ALA A 34 -8.80 3.96 27.72
N ASN A 35 -8.96 2.93 26.86
CA ASN A 35 -8.08 1.75 26.81
C ASN A 35 -7.58 1.41 25.39
N PHE A 36 -7.67 2.31 24.40
CA PHE A 36 -7.10 2.04 23.10
C PHE A 36 -5.57 2.15 23.15
N GLN A 37 -4.89 1.04 22.87
CA GLN A 37 -3.46 1.02 22.67
C GLN A 37 -3.16 0.85 21.20
N VAL A 38 -2.27 1.71 20.67
CA VAL A 38 -1.81 1.59 19.28
C VAL A 38 -1.08 0.26 19.12
N PRO A 39 -1.43 -0.56 18.12
CA PRO A 39 -0.74 -1.82 17.82
C PRO A 39 0.75 -1.63 17.64
N ARG A 40 1.53 -2.65 18.02
CA ARG A 40 3.00 -2.65 17.89
C ARG A 40 3.46 -3.78 16.98
N PRO A 41 4.54 -3.58 16.22
CA PRO A 41 5.14 -4.66 15.44
C PRO A 41 5.62 -5.80 16.36
N PHE A 42 5.51 -7.04 15.89
CA PHE A 42 5.97 -8.25 16.58
C PHE A 42 5.44 -8.39 18.01
N ASP A 43 4.18 -8.01 18.23
CA ASP A 43 3.53 -8.00 19.54
C ASP A 43 3.26 -9.40 20.12
N THR A 44 3.36 -10.46 19.34
CA THR A 44 3.33 -11.85 19.78
C THR A 44 4.68 -12.42 20.19
N GLY A 45 5.73 -11.58 20.13
CA GLY A 45 7.11 -11.96 20.40
C GLY A 45 7.84 -12.48 19.18
N LEU A 46 9.16 -12.66 19.34
CA LEU A 46 10.03 -13.18 18.30
C LEU A 46 10.28 -14.67 18.52
N SER A 47 10.43 -15.43 17.42
CA SER A 47 10.95 -16.81 17.48
C SER A 47 12.41 -16.83 17.96
N ASN A 48 12.88 -17.97 18.50
CA ASN A 48 14.26 -18.12 18.94
C ASN A 48 15.22 -18.54 17.81
N ASN A 49 14.79 -18.49 16.57
CA ASN A 49 15.56 -18.95 15.41
C ASN A 49 16.34 -17.79 14.76
N PHE A 50 17.25 -17.20 15.55
CA PHE A 50 18.17 -16.14 15.10
C PHE A 50 19.58 -16.44 15.53
N THR A 51 20.58 -15.88 14.82
CA THR A 51 21.92 -15.72 15.37
C THR A 51 21.89 -14.82 16.60
N ASN A 52 22.85 -14.96 17.51
CA ASN A 52 22.89 -14.17 18.74
C ASN A 52 22.95 -12.65 18.46
N SER A 53 23.70 -12.23 17.43
CA SER A 53 23.77 -10.84 17.01
C SER A 53 22.42 -10.31 16.52
N CYS A 54 21.71 -11.12 15.74
CA CYS A 54 20.39 -10.75 15.24
C CYS A 54 19.34 -10.70 16.35
N ALA A 55 19.33 -11.68 17.25
CA ALA A 55 18.43 -11.65 18.42
C ALA A 55 18.62 -10.39 19.26
N ALA A 56 19.87 -10.00 19.50
CA ALA A 56 20.20 -8.78 20.23
C ALA A 56 19.73 -7.52 19.49
N TYR A 57 19.98 -7.46 18.17
CA TYR A 57 19.55 -6.34 17.34
C TYR A 57 18.02 -6.21 17.30
N MET A 58 17.30 -7.29 17.02
CA MET A 58 15.83 -7.30 16.96
C MET A 58 15.21 -6.88 18.30
N SER A 59 15.78 -7.37 19.41
CA SER A 59 15.33 -6.96 20.75
C SER A 59 15.53 -5.46 21.00
N LYS A 60 16.68 -4.89 20.57
CA LYS A 60 16.95 -3.45 20.64
C LYS A 60 16.01 -2.65 19.76
N LEU A 61 15.80 -3.09 18.51
CA LEU A 61 14.92 -2.43 17.54
C LEU A 61 13.50 -2.30 18.07
N LEU A 62 12.91 -3.38 18.57
CA LEU A 62 11.51 -3.39 19.04
C LEU A 62 11.30 -2.59 20.32
N LYS A 63 12.35 -2.37 21.12
CA LYS A 63 12.31 -1.51 22.31
C LYS A 63 12.59 -0.04 21.99
N SER A 64 12.95 0.29 20.75
CA SER A 64 13.31 1.65 20.36
C SER A 64 12.07 2.56 20.33
N ASP A 65 12.10 3.64 21.11
CA ASP A 65 11.06 4.68 21.04
C ASP A 65 11.00 5.33 19.65
N ALA A 66 12.13 5.43 18.96
CA ALA A 66 12.16 5.97 17.59
C ALA A 66 11.40 5.11 16.59
N LEU A 67 11.38 3.78 16.76
CA LEU A 67 10.51 2.89 15.97
C LEU A 67 9.06 3.02 16.41
N ASN A 68 8.80 2.93 17.71
CA ASN A 68 7.45 2.87 18.27
C ASN A 68 6.69 4.18 18.02
N ASN A 69 7.34 5.33 18.12
CA ASN A 69 6.72 6.64 17.87
C ASN A 69 6.37 6.89 16.40
N CYS A 70 6.93 6.11 15.47
CA CYS A 70 6.57 6.19 14.05
C CYS A 70 5.35 5.37 13.67
N HIS A 71 4.81 4.54 14.55
CA HIS A 71 3.64 3.69 14.30
C HIS A 71 3.66 3.06 12.90
N PRO A 72 4.69 2.27 12.52
CA PRO A 72 4.96 1.90 11.13
C PRO A 72 3.94 0.90 10.61
N PHE A 73 2.93 1.40 9.89
CA PHE A 73 1.86 0.60 9.26
C PHE A 73 2.42 -0.60 8.47
N SER A 74 3.50 -0.38 7.73
CA SER A 74 4.16 -1.43 6.93
C SER A 74 4.62 -2.64 7.77
N LEU A 75 5.08 -2.42 9.00
CA LEU A 75 5.43 -3.51 9.91
C LEU A 75 4.21 -4.15 10.54
N LEU A 76 3.16 -3.38 10.82
CA LEU A 76 1.94 -3.89 11.45
C LEU A 76 1.24 -4.94 10.59
N LEU A 77 1.22 -4.76 9.27
CA LEU A 77 0.49 -5.59 8.31
C LEU A 77 0.79 -7.10 8.42
N GLN A 78 2.02 -7.49 8.78
CA GLN A 78 2.43 -8.89 8.82
C GLN A 78 2.83 -9.37 10.21
N THR A 79 3.10 -8.46 11.16
CA THR A 79 3.79 -8.83 12.39
C THR A 79 3.03 -8.48 13.66
N SER A 80 1.81 -7.91 13.53
CA SER A 80 1.02 -7.48 14.68
C SER A 80 -0.33 -8.19 14.76
N SER A 81 -0.51 -8.98 15.79
CA SER A 81 -1.78 -9.62 16.11
C SER A 81 -2.83 -8.59 16.57
N SER A 82 -2.41 -7.61 17.35
CA SER A 82 -3.30 -6.53 17.82
C SER A 82 -3.76 -5.63 16.67
N PHE A 83 -2.96 -5.44 15.64
CA PHE A 83 -3.37 -4.76 14.41
C PHE A 83 -4.42 -5.57 13.64
N PHE A 84 -4.21 -6.88 13.51
CA PHE A 84 -5.19 -7.76 12.89
C PHE A 84 -6.53 -7.72 13.63
N ASP A 85 -6.50 -7.71 14.97
CA ASP A 85 -7.73 -7.59 15.78
C ASP A 85 -8.36 -6.19 15.67
N ALA A 86 -7.57 -5.13 15.56
CA ALA A 86 -8.07 -3.78 15.29
C ALA A 86 -8.76 -3.70 13.92
N SER A 87 -8.23 -4.38 12.91
CA SER A 87 -8.79 -4.41 11.54
C SER A 87 -10.19 -5.04 11.45
N LYS A 88 -10.61 -5.81 12.45
CA LYS A 88 -11.97 -6.36 12.55
C LYS A 88 -13.02 -5.33 12.99
N SER A 89 -12.61 -4.13 13.37
CA SER A 89 -13.49 -3.07 13.86
C SER A 89 -13.15 -1.76 13.14
N PHE A 90 -14.11 -1.21 12.40
CA PHE A 90 -13.95 0.07 11.71
C PHE A 90 -13.45 1.19 12.64
N PHE A 91 -13.99 1.26 13.85
CA PHE A 91 -13.58 2.25 14.83
C PHE A 91 -12.13 2.08 15.29
N ARG A 92 -11.72 0.83 15.63
CA ARG A 92 -10.36 0.55 16.11
C ARG A 92 -9.31 0.74 15.03
N ILE A 93 -9.60 0.31 13.80
CA ILE A 93 -8.66 0.52 12.69
C ILE A 93 -8.53 2.00 12.35
N THR A 94 -9.61 2.78 12.40
CA THR A 94 -9.56 4.23 12.24
C THR A 94 -8.68 4.88 13.29
N GLN A 95 -8.81 4.54 14.58
CA GLN A 95 -7.94 5.05 15.64
C GLN A 95 -6.46 4.69 15.41
N THR A 96 -6.19 3.47 14.92
CA THR A 96 -4.83 3.04 14.58
C THR A 96 -4.26 3.90 13.45
N LEU A 97 -5.05 4.16 12.39
CA LEU A 97 -4.63 4.97 11.26
C LEU A 97 -4.46 6.44 11.65
N GLU A 98 -5.28 6.97 12.54
CA GLU A 98 -5.10 8.32 13.09
C GLU A 98 -3.75 8.46 13.78
N ALA A 99 -3.37 7.50 14.61
CA ALA A 99 -2.06 7.48 15.25
C ALA A 99 -0.92 7.35 14.22
N THR A 100 -1.07 6.45 13.25
CA THR A 100 -0.11 6.25 12.16
C THR A 100 0.09 7.52 11.35
N CYS A 101 -0.98 8.22 10.98
CA CYS A 101 -0.93 9.36 10.06
C CYS A 101 -0.62 10.70 10.75
N ALA A 102 -0.59 10.73 12.08
CA ALA A 102 -0.25 11.92 12.86
C ALA A 102 1.27 12.17 12.96
N VAL A 103 2.11 11.21 12.58
CA VAL A 103 3.56 11.31 12.73
C VAL A 103 4.21 12.11 11.59
N ASN A 104 5.46 12.55 11.80
CA ASN A 104 6.24 13.18 10.74
C ASN A 104 6.79 12.13 9.77
N GLU A 105 6.16 12.02 8.57
CA GLU A 105 6.54 11.05 7.52
C GLU A 105 8.01 11.11 7.18
N THR A 106 8.56 12.31 6.97
CA THR A 106 9.95 12.48 6.51
C THR A 106 10.93 12.00 7.55
N GLN A 107 10.73 12.37 8.82
CA GLN A 107 11.56 11.95 9.93
C GLN A 107 11.48 10.43 10.14
N CYS A 108 10.26 9.88 10.14
CA CYS A 108 10.06 8.44 10.31
C CYS A 108 10.62 7.64 9.13
N THR A 109 10.50 8.14 7.89
CA THR A 109 11.13 7.51 6.71
C THR A 109 12.65 7.43 6.87
N ALA A 110 13.29 8.52 7.32
CA ALA A 110 14.73 8.54 7.54
C ALA A 110 15.16 7.55 8.65
N THR A 111 14.40 7.52 9.74
CA THR A 111 14.63 6.64 10.90
C THR A 111 14.51 5.16 10.50
N LEU A 112 13.41 4.78 9.83
CA LEU A 112 13.17 3.39 9.46
C LEU A 112 14.14 2.91 8.37
N ASN A 113 14.51 3.75 7.43
CA ASN A 113 15.59 3.46 6.48
C ASN A 113 16.95 3.30 7.17
N GLY A 114 17.19 4.01 8.27
CA GLY A 114 18.36 3.81 9.15
C GLY A 114 18.35 2.41 9.74
N PHE A 115 17.26 2.01 10.37
CA PHE A 115 17.11 0.69 10.95
C PHE A 115 17.20 -0.44 9.89
N ALA A 116 16.68 -0.23 8.68
CA ALA A 116 16.82 -1.21 7.60
C ALA A 116 18.30 -1.45 7.23
N ARG A 117 19.09 -0.38 7.14
CA ARG A 117 20.56 -0.50 6.88
C ARG A 117 21.28 -1.17 8.01
N GLU A 118 20.96 -0.82 9.26
CA GLU A 118 21.57 -1.45 10.44
C GLU A 118 21.20 -2.93 10.54
N LEU A 119 19.97 -3.31 10.22
CA LEU A 119 19.50 -4.69 10.28
C LEU A 119 20.35 -5.61 9.42
N VAL A 120 20.75 -5.19 8.22
CA VAL A 120 21.57 -5.99 7.29
C VAL A 120 23.08 -5.77 7.46
N ALA A 121 23.53 -5.13 8.57
CA ALA A 121 24.93 -4.98 8.89
C ALA A 121 25.54 -6.29 9.47
N ASP A 122 26.87 -6.44 9.35
CA ASP A 122 27.59 -7.66 9.79
C ASP A 122 27.42 -7.97 11.28
N ASN A 123 27.28 -6.93 12.10
CA ASN A 123 27.10 -7.03 13.54
C ASN A 123 25.62 -7.12 13.98
N ALA A 124 24.70 -7.26 13.04
CA ALA A 124 23.27 -7.38 13.30
C ALA A 124 22.71 -8.69 12.68
N CYS A 125 21.81 -8.58 11.69
CA CYS A 125 21.10 -9.72 11.14
C CYS A 125 21.55 -10.14 9.73
N LYS A 126 22.70 -9.69 9.24
CA LYS A 126 23.16 -9.98 7.86
C LYS A 126 23.17 -11.47 7.55
N THR A 127 23.68 -12.31 8.48
CA THR A 127 23.71 -13.76 8.30
C THR A 127 22.31 -14.34 8.16
N ASP A 128 21.40 -13.95 9.04
CA ASP A 128 20.00 -14.38 9.02
C ASP A 128 19.26 -13.88 7.78
N TYR A 129 19.54 -12.65 7.36
CA TYR A 129 18.99 -12.06 6.13
C TYR A 129 19.43 -12.83 4.89
N ASN A 130 20.73 -13.17 4.78
CA ASN A 130 21.30 -13.93 3.66
C ASN A 130 20.84 -15.40 3.64
N ASN A 131 20.40 -15.92 4.77
CA ASN A 131 19.82 -17.26 4.91
C ASN A 131 18.29 -17.26 4.78
N ASP A 132 17.71 -16.17 4.27
CA ASP A 132 16.28 -16.03 4.04
C ASP A 132 15.42 -16.26 5.29
N ASN A 133 15.91 -15.86 6.48
CA ASN A 133 15.12 -15.96 7.69
C ASN A 133 13.83 -15.13 7.55
N PRO A 134 12.63 -15.76 7.60
CA PRO A 134 11.39 -15.10 7.24
C PRO A 134 11.04 -13.92 8.14
N ILE A 135 11.41 -13.97 9.43
CA ILE A 135 11.14 -12.87 10.38
C ILE A 135 12.04 -11.67 10.07
N VAL A 136 13.30 -11.92 9.71
CA VAL A 136 14.26 -10.87 9.32
C VAL A 136 13.84 -10.23 8.00
N LEU A 137 13.40 -11.04 7.03
CA LEU A 137 12.88 -10.53 5.76
C LEU A 137 11.60 -9.69 5.96
N GLN A 138 10.68 -10.13 6.81
CA GLN A 138 9.48 -9.34 7.16
C GLN A 138 9.85 -8.01 7.81
N ALA A 139 10.80 -8.02 8.75
CA ALA A 139 11.29 -6.80 9.39
C ALA A 139 11.94 -5.87 8.37
N TYR A 140 12.84 -6.37 7.53
CA TYR A 140 13.52 -5.58 6.50
C TYR A 140 12.52 -4.98 5.50
N ASN A 141 11.64 -5.80 4.94
CA ASN A 141 10.64 -5.36 3.98
C ASN A 141 9.71 -4.30 4.58
N GLY A 142 9.26 -4.50 5.82
CA GLY A 142 8.43 -3.52 6.51
C GLY A 142 9.14 -2.19 6.77
N LEU A 143 10.45 -2.23 7.10
CA LEU A 143 11.25 -1.02 7.32
C LEU A 143 11.44 -0.22 6.03
N VAL A 144 11.83 -0.86 4.92
CA VAL A 144 12.07 -0.17 3.63
C VAL A 144 10.78 0.26 2.96
N ALA A 145 9.67 -0.45 3.19
CA ALA A 145 8.36 -0.15 2.65
C ALA A 145 7.60 0.96 3.40
N TYR A 146 8.16 1.51 4.46
CA TYR A 146 7.45 2.47 5.32
C TYR A 146 6.80 3.61 4.52
N LYS A 147 7.56 4.30 3.69
CA LYS A 147 7.06 5.49 2.99
C LYS A 147 5.87 5.20 2.07
N PRO A 148 5.93 4.26 1.11
CA PRO A 148 4.77 3.95 0.28
C PRO A 148 3.58 3.42 1.08
N ALA A 149 3.81 2.60 2.09
CA ALA A 149 2.75 2.07 2.93
C ALA A 149 2.09 3.16 3.80
N TYR A 150 2.88 4.09 4.35
CA TYR A 150 2.37 5.26 5.07
C TYR A 150 1.46 6.11 4.18
N GLN A 151 1.94 6.51 3.00
CA GLN A 151 1.18 7.35 2.09
C GLN A 151 -0.15 6.68 1.69
N ALA A 152 -0.13 5.39 1.40
CA ALA A 152 -1.34 4.65 1.06
C ALA A 152 -2.30 4.49 2.25
N SER A 153 -1.78 4.20 3.45
CA SER A 153 -2.63 4.02 4.64
C SER A 153 -3.30 5.32 5.11
N CYS A 154 -2.73 6.47 4.75
CA CYS A 154 -3.23 7.78 5.13
C CYS A 154 -4.17 8.40 4.07
N LEU A 155 -4.42 7.72 2.95
CA LEU A 155 -5.44 8.14 1.99
C LEU A 155 -6.83 8.12 2.63
N ARG A 156 -7.62 9.12 2.25
CA ARG A 156 -9.03 9.22 2.63
C ARG A 156 -9.92 9.31 1.41
N ASP A 157 -11.12 8.77 1.53
CA ASP A 157 -12.18 8.91 0.53
C ASP A 157 -12.85 10.29 0.61
N ASP A 158 -13.82 10.52 -0.28
CA ASP A 158 -14.57 11.78 -0.35
C ASP A 158 -15.41 12.06 0.90
N ASP A 159 -15.73 11.03 1.69
CA ASP A 159 -16.45 11.14 2.97
C ASP A 159 -15.50 11.41 4.15
N GLY A 160 -14.18 11.41 3.90
CA GLY A 160 -13.14 11.62 4.89
C GLY A 160 -12.74 10.39 5.69
N ASN A 161 -13.24 9.19 5.33
CA ASN A 161 -12.84 7.93 5.93
C ASN A 161 -11.51 7.45 5.35
N TYR A 162 -10.72 6.75 6.15
CA TYR A 162 -9.50 6.13 5.63
C TYR A 162 -9.80 5.03 4.61
N CYS A 163 -9.15 5.09 3.45
CA CYS A 163 -9.30 4.10 2.39
C CYS A 163 -9.01 2.66 2.88
N PHE A 164 -8.00 2.49 3.75
CA PHE A 164 -7.69 1.18 4.33
C PHE A 164 -8.77 0.70 5.30
N ALA A 165 -9.35 1.59 6.13
CA ALA A 165 -10.43 1.21 7.04
C ALA A 165 -11.67 0.73 6.27
N ASN A 166 -12.01 1.42 5.17
CA ASN A 166 -13.08 0.97 4.27
C ASN A 166 -12.76 -0.39 3.65
N ALA A 167 -11.52 -0.57 3.17
CA ALA A 167 -11.09 -1.80 2.52
C ALA A 167 -11.19 -3.03 3.43
N VAL A 168 -10.74 -2.93 4.70
CA VAL A 168 -10.80 -4.08 5.64
C VAL A 168 -12.20 -4.32 6.20
N SER A 169 -13.09 -3.32 6.13
CA SER A 169 -14.46 -3.43 6.64
C SER A 169 -15.48 -3.80 5.55
N ASN A 170 -15.05 -3.87 4.28
CA ASN A 170 -15.93 -4.23 3.18
C ASN A 170 -16.24 -5.73 3.18
N SER A 171 -17.41 -6.08 3.69
CA SER A 171 -17.88 -7.47 3.69
C SER A 171 -18.27 -8.00 2.30
N SER A 172 -18.52 -7.09 1.32
CA SER A 172 -18.89 -7.47 -0.05
C SER A 172 -17.67 -7.84 -0.89
N SER A 173 -16.49 -7.33 -0.56
CA SER A 173 -15.22 -7.64 -1.23
C SER A 173 -14.08 -7.75 -0.23
N THR A 174 -13.84 -8.97 0.23
CA THR A 174 -12.78 -9.26 1.22
C THR A 174 -11.37 -9.08 0.65
N THR A 175 -11.23 -8.84 -0.65
CA THR A 175 -9.95 -8.64 -1.33
C THR A 175 -9.53 -7.17 -1.42
N ASP A 176 -10.37 -6.23 -0.96
CA ASP A 176 -10.10 -4.80 -1.05
C ASP A 176 -8.85 -4.37 -0.26
N SER A 177 -8.52 -5.07 0.80
CA SER A 177 -7.31 -4.78 1.59
C SER A 177 -6.01 -5.32 0.98
N TYR A 178 -6.06 -6.28 0.07
CA TYR A 178 -4.88 -6.97 -0.46
C TYR A 178 -3.87 -6.05 -1.16
N PRO A 179 -4.26 -5.03 -1.94
CA PRO A 179 -3.32 -4.10 -2.55
C PRO A 179 -2.39 -3.42 -1.54
N PHE A 180 -2.83 -3.18 -0.30
CA PHE A 180 -2.02 -2.54 0.74
C PHE A 180 -0.82 -3.39 1.21
N TYR A 181 -0.78 -4.68 0.86
CA TYR A 181 0.34 -5.58 1.16
C TYR A 181 1.43 -5.59 0.09
N LEU A 182 1.20 -4.98 -1.08
CA LEU A 182 2.19 -4.89 -2.16
C LEU A 182 3.51 -4.24 -1.72
N PRO A 183 3.50 -3.14 -0.93
CA PRO A 183 4.74 -2.49 -0.49
C PRO A 183 5.65 -3.37 0.34
N ILE A 184 5.11 -4.34 1.07
CA ILE A 184 5.88 -5.26 1.91
C ILE A 184 6.29 -6.54 1.19
N GLY A 185 6.07 -6.62 -0.12
CA GLY A 185 6.53 -7.71 -0.97
C GLY A 185 5.54 -8.86 -1.13
N GLN A 186 4.27 -8.70 -0.70
CA GLN A 186 3.23 -9.69 -0.97
C GLN A 186 2.57 -9.40 -2.31
N GLU A 187 2.53 -10.39 -3.16
CA GLU A 187 1.84 -10.30 -4.44
C GLU A 187 0.31 -10.27 -4.25
N LEU A 188 -0.38 -9.60 -5.17
CA LEU A 188 -1.83 -9.69 -5.23
C LEU A 188 -2.22 -11.11 -5.64
N PRO A 189 -2.95 -11.87 -4.80
CA PRO A 189 -3.31 -13.24 -5.13
C PRO A 189 -4.08 -13.32 -6.44
N GLY A 190 -3.78 -14.31 -7.25
CA GLY A 190 -4.46 -14.53 -8.53
C GLY A 190 -5.97 -14.68 -8.34
N GLY A 191 -6.75 -13.95 -9.15
CA GLY A 191 -8.21 -13.94 -9.04
C GLY A 191 -8.78 -12.98 -8.01
N SER A 192 -7.95 -12.23 -7.26
CA SER A 192 -8.42 -11.13 -6.40
C SER A 192 -9.14 -10.08 -7.23
N ARG A 193 -10.27 -9.62 -6.73
CA ARG A 193 -11.09 -8.58 -7.38
C ARG A 193 -11.45 -7.48 -6.39
N PRO A 194 -10.48 -6.63 -6.04
CA PRO A 194 -10.78 -5.46 -5.22
C PRO A 194 -11.79 -4.55 -5.92
N THR A 195 -12.58 -3.83 -5.14
CA THR A 195 -13.54 -2.87 -5.64
C THR A 195 -12.84 -1.75 -6.42
N CYS A 196 -13.25 -1.53 -7.67
CA CYS A 196 -12.69 -0.50 -8.55
C CYS A 196 -13.20 0.89 -8.16
N ASN A 197 -12.60 1.51 -7.16
CA ASN A 197 -12.95 2.83 -6.64
C ASN A 197 -11.73 3.78 -6.63
N SER A 198 -11.94 5.05 -6.27
CA SER A 198 -10.90 6.07 -6.18
C SER A 198 -9.80 5.69 -5.18
N CYS A 199 -10.17 5.13 -4.03
CA CYS A 199 -9.22 4.66 -3.02
C CYS A 199 -8.20 3.66 -3.58
N LEU A 200 -8.66 2.65 -4.34
CA LEU A 200 -7.78 1.68 -4.99
C LEU A 200 -6.92 2.35 -6.06
N GLN A 201 -7.50 3.25 -6.85
CA GLN A 201 -6.79 3.96 -7.92
C GLN A 201 -5.67 4.83 -7.35
N ASP A 202 -5.95 5.62 -6.32
CA ASP A 202 -4.98 6.50 -5.68
C ASP A 202 -3.88 5.72 -4.94
N THR A 203 -4.25 4.60 -4.29
CA THR A 203 -3.29 3.67 -3.68
C THR A 203 -2.29 3.16 -4.73
N MET A 204 -2.78 2.70 -5.87
CA MET A 204 -1.92 2.20 -6.94
C MET A 204 -1.11 3.31 -7.61
N ALA A 205 -1.63 4.54 -7.70
CA ALA A 205 -0.89 5.70 -8.20
C ALA A 205 0.30 6.05 -7.27
N ILE A 206 0.12 5.98 -5.95
CA ILE A 206 1.23 6.10 -4.99
C ILE A 206 2.27 5.02 -5.25
N PHE A 207 1.86 3.75 -5.34
CA PHE A 207 2.78 2.62 -5.49
C PHE A 207 3.57 2.67 -6.79
N ALA A 208 2.98 3.18 -7.88
CA ALA A 208 3.66 3.38 -9.16
C ALA A 208 4.94 4.24 -9.02
N ASN A 209 4.93 5.23 -8.10
CA ASN A 209 6.08 6.11 -7.87
C ASN A 209 7.28 5.41 -7.22
N PHE A 210 7.06 4.26 -6.58
CA PHE A 210 8.10 3.50 -5.89
C PHE A 210 8.49 2.22 -6.62
N ALA A 211 7.70 1.79 -7.59
CA ALA A 211 7.84 0.49 -8.23
C ALA A 211 9.12 0.30 -9.06
N ASN A 212 9.75 1.39 -9.53
CA ASN A 212 11.04 1.32 -10.24
C ASN A 212 12.26 1.33 -9.31
N ASN A 213 12.06 1.48 -7.99
CA ASN A 213 13.16 1.44 -7.04
C ASN A 213 13.43 -0.02 -6.63
N SER A 214 14.54 -0.60 -7.09
CA SER A 214 14.92 -1.99 -6.80
C SER A 214 15.12 -2.29 -5.31
N THR A 215 15.32 -1.27 -4.46
CA THR A 215 15.40 -1.44 -3.00
C THR A 215 14.03 -1.58 -2.35
N GLN A 216 12.96 -1.27 -3.08
CA GLN A 216 11.58 -1.40 -2.61
C GLN A 216 10.98 -2.74 -3.05
N PRO A 217 10.31 -3.47 -2.16
CA PRO A 217 9.62 -4.70 -2.56
C PRO A 217 8.57 -4.49 -3.65
N LEU A 218 7.99 -3.28 -3.76
CA LEU A 218 7.08 -2.86 -4.83
C LEU A 218 7.66 -3.07 -6.24
N SER A 219 8.98 -3.04 -6.41
CA SER A 219 9.62 -3.31 -7.71
C SER A 219 9.32 -4.72 -8.24
N LYS A 220 8.98 -5.64 -7.35
CA LYS A 220 8.66 -7.04 -7.69
C LYS A 220 7.15 -7.29 -7.78
N THR A 221 6.33 -6.55 -7.01
CA THR A 221 4.90 -6.84 -6.85
C THR A 221 3.98 -5.94 -7.65
N TYR A 222 4.41 -4.70 -7.96
CA TYR A 222 3.55 -3.69 -8.56
C TYR A 222 3.04 -4.06 -9.95
N THR A 223 3.93 -4.44 -10.87
CA THR A 223 3.57 -4.64 -12.29
C THR A 223 2.55 -5.77 -12.46
N SER A 224 2.73 -6.88 -11.76
CA SER A 224 1.79 -8.00 -11.77
C SER A 224 0.42 -7.60 -11.22
N ALA A 225 0.40 -6.88 -10.10
CA ALA A 225 -0.83 -6.37 -9.52
C ALA A 225 -1.55 -5.36 -10.44
N ALA A 226 -0.81 -4.42 -11.03
CA ALA A 226 -1.36 -3.43 -11.95
C ALA A 226 -1.97 -4.07 -13.21
N GLN A 227 -1.33 -5.12 -13.76
CA GLN A 227 -1.88 -5.90 -14.87
C GLN A 227 -3.20 -6.59 -14.47
N GLN A 228 -3.24 -7.24 -13.31
CA GLN A 228 -4.45 -7.90 -12.81
C GLN A 228 -5.60 -6.89 -12.59
N LEU A 229 -5.29 -5.73 -12.01
CA LEU A 229 -6.28 -4.65 -11.81
C LEU A 229 -6.73 -4.02 -13.13
N SER A 230 -5.85 -3.88 -14.12
CA SER A 230 -6.21 -3.41 -15.45
C SER A 230 -7.22 -4.34 -16.15
N ILE A 231 -7.11 -5.66 -15.93
CA ILE A 231 -8.06 -6.63 -16.45
C ILE A 231 -9.41 -6.52 -15.74
N SER A 232 -9.42 -6.34 -14.42
CA SER A 232 -10.66 -6.33 -13.62
C SER A 232 -11.38 -4.98 -13.59
N CYS A 233 -10.65 -3.87 -13.60
CA CYS A 233 -11.18 -2.52 -13.47
C CYS A 233 -11.10 -1.68 -14.75
N GLY A 234 -10.50 -2.22 -15.81
CA GLY A 234 -10.33 -1.54 -17.09
C GLY A 234 -8.93 -0.99 -17.32
N THR A 235 -8.53 -0.90 -18.58
CA THR A 235 -7.15 -0.61 -19.02
C THR A 235 -6.62 0.77 -18.66
N ARG A 236 -7.49 1.70 -18.25
CA ARG A 236 -7.13 3.05 -17.83
C ARG A 236 -7.19 3.25 -16.32
N PHE A 237 -7.56 2.22 -15.58
CA PHE A 237 -7.77 2.32 -14.14
C PHE A 237 -6.47 2.54 -13.38
N VAL A 238 -5.42 1.81 -13.76
CA VAL A 238 -4.07 1.93 -13.17
C VAL A 238 -3.01 2.05 -14.26
N ASN A 239 -1.89 2.68 -13.94
CA ASN A 239 -0.73 2.68 -14.81
C ASN A 239 0.02 1.34 -14.65
N ILE A 240 0.10 0.55 -15.73
CA ILE A 240 0.78 -0.76 -15.71
C ILE A 240 2.30 -0.58 -15.64
N THR A 241 2.83 0.51 -16.21
CA THR A 241 4.26 0.82 -16.14
C THR A 241 4.57 1.58 -14.87
N ALA A 242 5.59 1.14 -14.14
CA ALA A 242 6.09 1.90 -13.00
C ALA A 242 6.57 3.30 -13.45
N ALA A 243 6.29 4.32 -12.64
CA ALA A 243 6.76 5.68 -12.94
C ALA A 243 8.29 5.74 -12.93
N PRO A 244 8.93 6.50 -13.84
CA PRO A 244 10.38 6.65 -13.84
C PRO A 244 10.85 7.27 -12.51
N LEU A 245 11.98 6.79 -11.98
CA LEU A 245 12.60 7.36 -10.80
C LEU A 245 12.94 8.84 -11.04
N LYS A 246 12.55 9.73 -10.15
CA LYS A 246 12.97 11.13 -10.18
C LYS A 246 14.49 11.17 -10.03
N GLY A 247 15.20 11.60 -11.10
CA GLY A 247 16.67 11.70 -11.14
C GLY A 247 17.38 10.54 -11.84
N ALA A 248 16.70 9.51 -12.30
CA ALA A 248 17.25 8.61 -13.30
C ALA A 248 17.28 9.38 -14.64
N ALA A 249 18.45 9.85 -15.04
CA ALA A 249 18.65 10.30 -16.41
C ALA A 249 18.16 9.18 -17.33
N SER A 250 17.20 9.47 -18.20
CA SER A 250 16.79 8.54 -19.24
C SER A 250 18.06 8.12 -19.99
N GLN A 251 18.55 6.89 -19.70
CA GLN A 251 19.42 6.24 -20.65
C GLN A 251 18.52 5.94 -21.84
N THR A 252 18.45 6.90 -22.78
CA THR A 252 18.07 6.60 -24.13
C THR A 252 19.05 5.52 -24.58
N SER A 253 18.61 4.27 -24.59
CA SER A 253 19.26 3.23 -25.33
C SER A 253 19.20 3.68 -26.79
N SER A 254 20.23 4.40 -27.22
CA SER A 254 20.52 4.57 -28.63
C SER A 254 20.73 3.16 -29.15
N ALA A 255 19.70 2.61 -29.80
CA ALA A 255 19.81 1.39 -30.56
C ALA A 255 20.93 1.66 -31.56
N SER A 256 22.11 1.15 -31.28
CA SER A 256 23.23 1.18 -32.20
C SER A 256 22.84 0.28 -33.39
N LEU A 257 22.44 0.90 -34.48
CA LEU A 257 22.16 0.29 -35.79
C LEU A 257 23.45 -0.29 -36.44
N THR A 258 24.51 -0.50 -35.66
CA THR A 258 25.83 -0.88 -36.17
C THR A 258 26.06 -2.35 -36.53
N PRO A 259 25.33 -3.37 -36.05
CA PRO A 259 25.63 -4.73 -36.52
C PRO A 259 25.01 -5.08 -37.88
N THR A 260 23.90 -4.47 -38.27
CA THR A 260 23.24 -4.80 -39.56
C THR A 260 23.91 -4.16 -40.76
N LEU A 261 24.46 -2.95 -40.64
CA LEU A 261 25.19 -2.29 -41.74
C LEU A 261 26.51 -3.01 -42.04
N ALA A 262 27.21 -3.49 -41.01
CA ALA A 262 28.45 -4.26 -41.17
C ALA A 262 28.22 -5.62 -41.88
N LEU A 263 27.13 -6.30 -41.57
CA LEU A 263 26.75 -7.54 -42.22
C LEU A 263 26.36 -7.35 -43.70
N ILE A 264 25.63 -6.29 -44.02
CA ILE A 264 25.24 -5.95 -45.39
C ILE A 264 26.49 -5.60 -46.21
N LEU A 265 27.44 -4.83 -45.65
CA LEU A 265 28.69 -4.49 -46.34
C LEU A 265 29.57 -5.73 -46.61
N MET A 266 29.67 -6.69 -45.68
CA MET A 266 30.36 -7.96 -45.89
C MET A 266 29.72 -8.81 -46.97
N PHE A 267 28.36 -8.86 -47.02
CA PHE A 267 27.66 -9.61 -48.06
C PHE A 267 27.89 -8.98 -49.46
N VAL A 268 27.85 -7.66 -49.59
CA VAL A 268 28.08 -6.98 -50.85
C VAL A 268 29.54 -7.21 -51.36
N LEU A 269 30.51 -7.16 -50.45
CA LEU A 269 31.92 -7.39 -50.83
C LEU A 269 32.18 -8.88 -51.22
N TYR A 270 31.42 -9.84 -50.63
CA TYR A 270 31.57 -11.25 -50.98
C TYR A 270 30.98 -11.59 -52.37
N PHE A 271 29.95 -10.88 -52.83
CA PHE A 271 29.33 -11.16 -54.15
C PHE A 271 29.96 -10.35 -55.29
N PHE A 272 30.88 -9.42 -55.03
CA PHE A 272 31.61 -8.67 -56.06
C PHE A 272 33.11 -9.05 -56.18
N GLN A 273 33.54 -10.13 -55.54
CA GLN A 273 34.82 -10.81 -55.78
C GLN A 273 34.60 -12.08 -56.60
#